data_c8b8c4be30db814fae227c731e47fe24
#
_entry.id   c8b8c4be30db814fae227c731e47fe24
#
_cell.length_a   1.000
_cell.length_b   1.000
_cell.length_c   1.000
_cell.angle_alpha   90.00
_cell.angle_beta   90.00
_cell.angle_gamma   90.00
#
_symmetry.space_group_name_H-M   'P 1'
#
loop_
_entity.id
_entity.type
_entity.pdbx_description
1 polymer ?
#
loop_
_entity_poly.entity_id
_entity_poly.type
_entity_poly.pdbx_seq_one_letter_code
_entity_poly.pdbx_strand_id
1 'polypeptide(L)'
;MTEQAAAWTGLRPGTAVAIANVDAHVAVPAATVTEAGRMVMIMGTSICHMVLGTEEHIVPGMCGYVEDGIIPGFFGYEAGQSCVGDHFAWFVEHCLPAAYAREANERGMDIHALLDEKAGQLEPGESGLLAPDWWNGVPIHELVACGGLPEKNNLLMQIYVEVTGCPIRVTASKQTPALGSAMFGAVAAGASAGGYDSIYVAARKMARLKDETYFPIPEHQAVYDRLYAEYLLLHDYFGRGANDVMKRLKRIRGEVRSQIEAVYA
;
A
#
# COMPACT_ATOMS: atom_id res chain seq x y z
N MET A 1 11.85 -30.26 4.20
CA MET A 1 10.65 -31.15 4.16
C MET A 1 10.97 -32.44 4.87
N THR A 2 10.20 -32.81 5.89
CA THR A 2 10.29 -34.08 6.59
C THR A 2 9.62 -35.18 5.76
N GLU A 3 9.89 -36.48 6.06
CA GLU A 3 9.21 -37.61 5.42
C GLU A 3 7.69 -37.54 5.60
N GLN A 4 7.23 -37.18 6.80
CA GLN A 4 5.81 -37.03 7.10
C GLN A 4 5.15 -35.93 6.28
N ALA A 5 5.77 -34.74 6.19
CA ALA A 5 5.25 -33.64 5.39
C ALA A 5 5.28 -33.96 3.89
N ALA A 6 6.28 -34.67 3.43
CA ALA A 6 6.38 -35.17 2.06
C ALA A 6 5.23 -36.12 1.70
N ALA A 7 4.89 -37.02 2.63
CA ALA A 7 3.74 -37.93 2.45
C ALA A 7 2.39 -37.17 2.35
N TRP A 8 2.22 -36.07 3.08
CA TRP A 8 0.99 -35.25 3.02
C TRP A 8 0.89 -34.41 1.74
N THR A 9 2.00 -33.96 1.20
CA THR A 9 2.04 -33.00 0.09
C THR A 9 2.32 -33.65 -1.26
N GLY A 10 2.78 -34.90 -1.30
CA GLY A 10 3.26 -35.57 -2.51
C GLY A 10 4.63 -35.08 -2.98
N LEU A 11 5.29 -34.24 -2.23
CA LEU A 11 6.64 -33.74 -2.53
C LEU A 11 7.70 -34.71 -2.01
N ARG A 12 8.96 -34.52 -2.42
CA ARG A 12 10.07 -35.39 -1.99
C ARG A 12 10.54 -35.00 -0.59
N PRO A 13 10.90 -35.97 0.28
CA PRO A 13 11.66 -35.67 1.49
C PRO A 13 12.94 -34.90 1.16
N GLY A 14 13.32 -33.96 2.02
CA GLY A 14 14.47 -33.08 1.77
C GLY A 14 14.19 -31.88 0.85
N THR A 15 13.01 -31.74 0.27
CA THR A 15 12.62 -30.52 -0.46
C THR A 15 12.80 -29.32 0.44
N ALA A 16 13.50 -28.28 -0.04
CA ALA A 16 13.72 -27.05 0.68
C ALA A 16 12.38 -26.34 0.97
N VAL A 17 12.23 -25.85 2.19
CA VAL A 17 11.06 -25.12 2.65
C VAL A 17 11.54 -23.80 3.23
N ALA A 18 11.16 -22.70 2.60
CA ALA A 18 11.41 -21.37 3.14
C ALA A 18 10.41 -21.05 4.25
N ILE A 19 10.89 -20.37 5.29
CA ILE A 19 10.01 -19.61 6.18
C ILE A 19 9.81 -18.27 5.49
N ALA A 20 8.65 -18.11 4.85
CA ALA A 20 8.27 -16.84 4.24
C ALA A 20 7.78 -15.86 5.32
N ASN A 21 7.87 -14.58 5.00
CA ASN A 21 7.37 -13.50 5.84
C ASN A 21 5.89 -13.19 5.48
N VAL A 22 5.33 -12.13 6.05
CA VAL A 22 4.01 -11.60 5.68
C VAL A 22 3.98 -11.27 4.19
N ASP A 23 2.82 -11.38 3.56
CA ASP A 23 2.62 -11.19 2.12
C ASP A 23 3.11 -9.81 1.62
N ALA A 24 2.90 -8.76 2.40
CA ALA A 24 3.43 -7.43 2.09
C ALA A 24 4.97 -7.38 2.14
N HIS A 25 5.59 -8.05 3.11
CA HIS A 25 7.05 -8.09 3.25
C HIS A 25 7.72 -8.86 2.11
N VAL A 26 7.19 -10.01 1.73
CA VAL A 26 7.76 -10.79 0.61
C VAL A 26 7.57 -10.09 -0.74
N ALA A 27 6.62 -9.16 -0.85
CA ALA A 27 6.45 -8.36 -2.06
C ALA A 27 7.63 -7.39 -2.30
N VAL A 28 8.37 -6.98 -1.27
CA VAL A 28 9.44 -5.97 -1.40
C VAL A 28 10.52 -6.39 -2.39
N PRO A 29 11.21 -7.54 -2.27
CA PRO A 29 12.18 -7.95 -3.25
C PRO A 29 11.55 -8.30 -4.61
N ALA A 30 10.28 -8.73 -4.64
CA ALA A 30 9.54 -8.97 -5.88
C ALA A 30 9.15 -7.68 -6.62
N ALA A 31 9.10 -6.55 -5.90
CA ALA A 31 9.00 -5.20 -6.45
C ALA A 31 10.36 -4.61 -6.86
N THR A 32 11.42 -5.43 -6.94
CA THR A 32 12.80 -5.02 -7.25
C THR A 32 13.46 -4.13 -6.20
N VAL A 33 12.85 -3.94 -5.03
CA VAL A 33 13.40 -3.10 -3.95
C VAL A 33 14.30 -3.95 -3.06
N THR A 34 15.60 -3.73 -3.19
CA THR A 34 16.66 -4.43 -2.43
C THR A 34 17.68 -3.45 -1.85
N GLU A 35 17.33 -2.17 -1.80
CA GLU A 35 18.17 -1.08 -1.31
C GLU A 35 17.33 -0.03 -0.59
N ALA A 36 17.97 0.80 0.21
CA ALA A 36 17.30 1.90 0.93
C ALA A 36 16.89 3.04 -0.02
N GLY A 37 15.96 3.89 0.44
CA GLY A 37 15.50 5.08 -0.27
C GLY A 37 14.37 4.83 -1.29
N ARG A 38 13.92 3.58 -1.41
CA ARG A 38 12.78 3.21 -2.25
C ARG A 38 11.67 2.63 -1.38
N MET A 39 10.44 3.03 -1.61
CA MET A 39 9.26 2.53 -0.90
C MET A 39 8.39 1.68 -1.80
N VAL A 40 7.96 0.54 -1.28
CA VAL A 40 6.95 -0.31 -1.93
C VAL A 40 5.58 0.02 -1.37
N MET A 41 4.63 0.30 -2.26
CA MET A 41 3.23 0.53 -1.96
C MET A 41 2.42 -0.68 -2.44
N ILE A 42 1.94 -1.50 -1.51
CA ILE A 42 1.07 -2.64 -1.81
C ILE A 42 -0.37 -2.15 -1.70
N MET A 43 -1.02 -1.91 -2.84
CA MET A 43 -2.27 -1.16 -2.94
C MET A 43 -3.44 -2.08 -3.30
N GLY A 44 -4.32 -2.31 -2.33
CA GLY A 44 -5.51 -3.14 -2.47
C GLY A 44 -6.67 -2.61 -1.63
N THR A 45 -7.36 -3.48 -0.92
CA THR A 45 -8.39 -3.15 0.09
C THR A 45 -7.84 -2.22 1.16
N SER A 46 -6.66 -2.54 1.66
CA SER A 46 -5.78 -1.71 2.46
C SER A 46 -4.52 -1.34 1.67
N ILE A 47 -3.71 -0.44 2.19
CA ILE A 47 -2.38 -0.17 1.66
C ILE A 47 -1.35 -0.47 2.74
N CYS A 48 -0.30 -1.21 2.35
CA CYS A 48 0.92 -1.36 3.13
C CYS A 48 2.07 -0.64 2.45
N HIS A 49 2.85 0.09 3.22
CA HIS A 49 4.02 0.81 2.78
C HIS A 49 5.25 0.20 3.43
N MET A 50 6.17 -0.28 2.62
CA MET A 50 7.38 -0.94 3.06
C MET A 50 8.61 -0.15 2.62
N VAL A 51 9.50 0.11 3.55
CA VAL A 51 10.77 0.80 3.29
C VAL A 51 11.91 0.00 3.90
N LEU A 52 13.03 -0.05 3.20
CA LEU A 52 14.29 -0.56 3.72
C LEU A 52 15.15 0.61 4.20
N GLY A 53 15.67 0.53 5.43
CA GLY A 53 16.60 1.50 6.01
C GLY A 53 17.90 0.84 6.40
N THR A 54 18.99 1.61 6.42
CA THR A 54 20.31 1.17 6.85
C THR A 54 20.59 1.40 8.34
N GLU A 55 19.77 2.22 8.99
CA GLU A 55 19.91 2.61 10.37
C GLU A 55 18.58 2.49 11.09
N GLU A 56 18.62 2.30 12.40
CA GLU A 56 17.43 2.34 13.25
C GLU A 56 16.90 3.77 13.35
N HIS A 57 15.64 3.97 13.01
CA HIS A 57 14.96 5.26 13.10
C HIS A 57 13.53 5.13 13.61
N ILE A 58 13.24 5.73 14.75
CA ILE A 58 11.89 5.74 15.32
C ILE A 58 11.07 6.84 14.63
N VAL A 59 10.07 6.42 13.87
CA VAL A 59 9.13 7.33 13.20
C VAL A 59 7.80 7.31 13.97
N PRO A 60 7.42 8.43 14.62
CA PRO A 60 6.16 8.50 15.33
C PRO A 60 4.96 8.23 14.41
N GLY A 61 4.10 7.28 14.81
CA GLY A 61 2.92 6.90 14.03
C GLY A 61 3.11 5.74 13.06
N MET A 62 4.33 5.23 12.86
CA MET A 62 4.55 3.98 12.13
C MET A 62 4.18 2.75 12.97
N CYS A 63 3.82 1.66 12.29
CA CYS A 63 3.50 0.39 12.93
C CYS A 63 4.71 -0.20 13.65
N GLY A 64 5.92 -0.07 13.05
CA GLY A 64 7.16 -0.53 13.63
C GLY A 64 8.28 -0.69 12.60
N TYR A 65 9.41 -1.16 13.09
CA TYR A 65 10.56 -1.56 12.29
C TYR A 65 11.23 -2.79 12.91
N VAL A 66 11.88 -3.60 12.10
CA VAL A 66 12.57 -4.81 12.54
C VAL A 66 13.87 -4.95 11.74
N GLU A 67 15.00 -5.17 12.43
CA GLU A 67 16.26 -5.54 11.81
C GLU A 67 16.12 -6.89 11.10
N ASP A 68 16.61 -7.00 9.87
CA ASP A 68 16.46 -8.17 9.00
C ASP A 68 14.99 -8.60 8.75
N GLY A 69 14.02 -7.75 9.08
CA GLY A 69 12.60 -8.12 9.07
C GLY A 69 11.98 -8.35 7.70
N ILE A 70 12.59 -7.82 6.64
CA ILE A 70 12.13 -8.00 5.24
C ILE A 70 13.19 -8.76 4.45
N ILE A 71 14.39 -8.23 4.36
CA ILE A 71 15.56 -8.87 3.75
C ILE A 71 16.79 -8.64 4.63
N PRO A 72 17.78 -9.56 4.64
CA PRO A 72 18.95 -9.42 5.45
C PRO A 72 19.74 -8.14 5.15
N GLY A 73 20.29 -7.52 6.19
CA GLY A 73 21.14 -6.34 6.11
C GLY A 73 20.42 -5.00 6.13
N PHE A 74 19.10 -4.99 6.35
CA PHE A 74 18.30 -3.77 6.45
C PHE A 74 17.30 -3.82 7.59
N PHE A 75 17.00 -2.64 8.14
CA PHE A 75 15.79 -2.44 8.93
C PHE A 75 14.60 -2.37 7.99
N GLY A 76 13.61 -3.24 8.21
CA GLY A 76 12.33 -3.20 7.52
C GLY A 76 11.36 -2.28 8.27
N TYR A 77 10.88 -1.23 7.62
CA TYR A 77 9.89 -0.30 8.15
C TYR A 77 8.54 -0.56 7.52
N GLU A 78 7.49 -0.55 8.35
CA GLU A 78 6.12 -0.74 7.92
C GLU A 78 5.24 0.40 8.38
N ALA A 79 4.51 0.98 7.45
CA ALA A 79 3.36 1.84 7.68
C ALA A 79 2.19 1.36 6.82
N GLY A 80 0.98 1.73 7.17
CA GLY A 80 -0.16 1.29 6.39
C GLY A 80 -1.46 1.99 6.71
N GLN A 81 -2.39 1.86 5.78
CA GLN A 81 -3.77 2.30 5.88
C GLN A 81 -4.71 1.11 5.90
N SER A 82 -5.53 1.03 6.93
CA SER A 82 -6.46 -0.08 7.14
C SER A 82 -7.54 -0.18 6.06
N CYS A 83 -7.84 0.92 5.38
CA CYS A 83 -8.93 1.03 4.41
C CYS A 83 -8.53 2.01 3.30
N VAL A 84 -8.55 1.57 2.05
CA VAL A 84 -8.42 2.42 0.85
C VAL A 84 -9.43 1.98 -0.20
N GLY A 85 -9.27 0.79 -0.78
CA GLY A 85 -10.26 0.24 -1.70
C GLY A 85 -11.65 0.13 -1.08
N ASP A 86 -11.71 -0.24 0.20
CA ASP A 86 -12.98 -0.29 0.94
C ASP A 86 -13.62 1.08 1.16
N HIS A 87 -12.84 2.17 1.29
CA HIS A 87 -13.38 3.52 1.35
C HIS A 87 -14.09 3.91 0.05
N PHE A 88 -13.47 3.60 -1.09
CA PHE A 88 -14.09 3.84 -2.39
C PHE A 88 -15.36 3.01 -2.57
N ALA A 89 -15.32 1.72 -2.21
CA ALA A 89 -16.48 0.85 -2.29
C ALA A 89 -17.61 1.36 -1.39
N TRP A 90 -17.30 1.70 -0.14
CA TRP A 90 -18.29 2.24 0.82
C TRP A 90 -18.90 3.55 0.34
N PHE A 91 -18.09 4.46 -0.22
CA PHE A 91 -18.58 5.73 -0.74
C PHE A 91 -19.54 5.51 -1.92
N VAL A 92 -19.18 4.64 -2.84
CA VAL A 92 -20.02 4.29 -4.00
C VAL A 92 -21.34 3.68 -3.55
N GLU A 93 -21.30 2.79 -2.55
CA GLU A 93 -22.51 2.10 -2.06
C GLU A 93 -23.45 3.03 -1.28
N HIS A 94 -22.91 3.98 -0.48
CA HIS A 94 -23.70 4.71 0.51
C HIS A 94 -23.83 6.22 0.23
N CYS A 95 -22.94 6.80 -0.54
CA CYS A 95 -22.85 8.25 -0.73
C CYS A 95 -23.00 8.70 -2.18
N LEU A 96 -22.98 7.77 -3.14
CA LEU A 96 -23.04 8.12 -4.55
C LEU A 96 -24.42 8.64 -4.95
N PRO A 97 -24.52 9.83 -5.59
CA PRO A 97 -25.79 10.29 -6.16
C PRO A 97 -26.33 9.31 -7.19
N ALA A 98 -27.63 8.97 -7.09
CA ALA A 98 -28.28 8.02 -7.98
C ALA A 98 -28.19 8.37 -9.48
N ALA A 99 -27.91 9.64 -9.81
CA ALA A 99 -27.70 10.09 -11.18
C ALA A 99 -26.46 9.42 -11.81
N TYR A 100 -25.37 9.26 -11.06
CA TYR A 100 -24.14 8.62 -11.57
C TYR A 100 -24.34 7.11 -11.78
N ALA A 101 -25.06 6.44 -10.88
CA ALA A 101 -25.40 5.03 -11.06
C ALA A 101 -26.25 4.81 -12.33
N ARG A 102 -27.23 5.70 -12.58
CA ARG A 102 -28.03 5.65 -13.83
C ARG A 102 -27.15 5.88 -15.05
N GLU A 103 -26.31 6.92 -15.04
CA GLU A 103 -25.42 7.23 -16.17
C GLU A 103 -24.46 6.07 -16.48
N ALA A 104 -23.88 5.43 -15.45
CA ALA A 104 -23.04 4.26 -15.64
C ALA A 104 -23.80 3.10 -16.32
N ASN A 105 -25.02 2.82 -15.84
CA ASN A 105 -25.88 1.78 -16.44
C ASN A 105 -26.27 2.10 -17.89
N GLU A 106 -26.67 3.33 -18.18
CA GLU A 106 -27.03 3.78 -19.53
C GLU A 106 -25.86 3.69 -20.51
N ARG A 107 -24.65 3.97 -20.02
CA ARG A 107 -23.41 3.88 -20.81
C ARG A 107 -22.79 2.48 -20.84
N GLY A 108 -23.33 1.52 -20.08
CA GLY A 108 -22.77 0.18 -19.95
C GLY A 108 -21.34 0.18 -19.35
N MET A 109 -21.05 1.12 -18.47
CA MET A 109 -19.74 1.32 -17.83
C MET A 109 -19.74 0.84 -16.40
N ASP A 110 -18.54 0.41 -15.94
CA ASP A 110 -18.28 0.24 -14.51
C ASP A 110 -18.38 1.60 -13.79
N ILE A 111 -18.97 1.61 -12.61
CA ILE A 111 -19.20 2.85 -11.86
C ILE A 111 -17.90 3.56 -11.46
N HIS A 112 -16.85 2.82 -11.12
CA HIS A 112 -15.55 3.40 -10.80
C HIS A 112 -14.88 4.00 -12.03
N ALA A 113 -15.03 3.36 -13.20
CA ALA A 113 -14.52 3.91 -14.46
C ALA A 113 -15.24 5.23 -14.84
N LEU A 114 -16.56 5.34 -14.60
CA LEU A 114 -17.28 6.59 -14.79
C LEU A 114 -16.79 7.68 -13.84
N LEU A 115 -16.57 7.34 -12.58
CA LEU A 115 -16.07 8.30 -11.59
C LEU A 115 -14.63 8.75 -11.90
N ASP A 116 -13.76 7.86 -12.36
CA ASP A 116 -12.42 8.19 -12.82
C ASP A 116 -12.45 9.15 -14.03
N GLU A 117 -13.34 8.90 -15.00
CA GLU A 117 -13.53 9.80 -16.15
C GLU A 117 -13.95 11.20 -15.69
N LYS A 118 -14.90 11.29 -14.75
CA LYS A 118 -15.35 12.59 -14.21
C LYS A 118 -14.29 13.27 -13.36
N ALA A 119 -13.58 12.52 -12.53
CA ALA A 119 -12.50 13.06 -11.72
C ALA A 119 -11.33 13.57 -12.57
N GLY A 120 -11.03 12.88 -13.67
CA GLY A 120 -9.98 13.28 -14.62
C GLY A 120 -10.30 14.57 -15.40
N GLN A 121 -11.53 15.09 -15.31
CA GLN A 121 -11.92 16.37 -15.90
C GLN A 121 -11.67 17.56 -14.95
N LEU A 122 -11.36 17.29 -13.67
CA LEU A 122 -11.11 18.32 -12.68
C LEU A 122 -9.62 18.66 -12.63
N GLU A 123 -9.34 19.96 -12.48
CA GLU A 123 -7.98 20.41 -12.19
C GLU A 123 -7.58 20.09 -10.74
N PRO A 124 -6.28 19.87 -10.45
CA PRO A 124 -5.79 19.68 -9.09
C PRO A 124 -6.26 20.80 -8.15
N GLY A 125 -6.88 20.40 -7.04
CA GLY A 125 -7.41 21.34 -6.03
C GLY A 125 -8.73 22.00 -6.38
N GLU A 126 -9.32 21.80 -7.55
CA GLU A 126 -10.57 22.43 -7.98
C GLU A 126 -11.73 22.13 -7.02
N SER A 127 -11.80 20.92 -6.49
CA SER A 127 -12.86 20.55 -5.54
C SER A 127 -12.73 21.23 -4.17
N GLY A 128 -11.55 21.66 -3.78
CA GLY A 128 -11.26 22.19 -2.44
C GLY A 128 -11.42 21.17 -1.31
N LEU A 129 -11.63 19.89 -1.64
CA LEU A 129 -11.81 18.81 -0.66
C LEU A 129 -10.46 18.24 -0.22
N LEU A 130 -10.36 17.92 1.08
CA LEU A 130 -9.22 17.25 1.69
C LEU A 130 -9.69 15.98 2.41
N ALA A 131 -9.00 14.87 2.18
CA ALA A 131 -9.20 13.62 2.91
C ALA A 131 -7.95 13.34 3.77
N PRO A 132 -7.99 13.57 5.10
CA PRO A 132 -6.84 13.39 5.97
C PRO A 132 -6.36 11.96 6.03
N ASP A 133 -5.03 11.76 5.84
CA ASP A 133 -4.32 10.51 5.93
C ASP A 133 -2.89 10.69 6.51
N TRP A 134 -2.16 9.59 6.86
CA TRP A 134 -0.99 9.63 7.74
C TRP A 134 0.32 9.29 7.02
N TRP A 135 1.25 10.26 6.87
CA TRP A 135 2.59 10.02 6.33
C TRP A 135 3.63 10.94 6.96
N ASN A 136 4.78 10.42 7.44
CA ASN A 136 5.98 11.21 7.74
C ASN A 136 7.21 10.36 8.11
N GLY A 137 8.43 10.76 7.65
CA GLY A 137 9.65 10.60 8.40
C GLY A 137 10.82 9.81 7.81
N VAL A 138 10.69 9.10 6.67
CA VAL A 138 11.83 8.42 6.03
C VAL A 138 12.06 9.02 4.63
N PRO A 139 13.32 9.43 4.28
CA PRO A 139 13.61 9.95 2.95
C PRO A 139 13.38 8.91 1.86
N ILE A 140 12.52 9.22 0.90
CA ILE A 140 12.16 8.36 -0.23
C ILE A 140 12.37 9.14 -1.52
N HIS A 141 12.99 8.52 -2.52
CA HIS A 141 13.26 9.13 -3.83
C HIS A 141 12.57 8.40 -4.97
N GLU A 142 12.07 7.21 -4.77
CA GLU A 142 11.29 6.43 -5.75
C GLU A 142 10.23 5.59 -5.04
N LEU A 143 9.06 5.51 -5.64
CA LEU A 143 7.96 4.66 -5.21
C LEU A 143 7.80 3.48 -6.18
N VAL A 144 7.54 2.30 -5.64
CA VAL A 144 7.19 1.14 -6.45
C VAL A 144 5.84 0.62 -6.01
N ALA A 145 4.85 0.73 -6.87
CA ALA A 145 3.48 0.32 -6.59
C ALA A 145 3.20 -1.11 -7.10
N CYS A 146 2.45 -1.88 -6.32
CA CYS A 146 1.92 -3.18 -6.73
C CYS A 146 0.53 -3.40 -6.15
N GLY A 147 -0.17 -4.43 -6.63
CA GLY A 147 -1.54 -4.73 -6.22
C GLY A 147 -2.58 -4.32 -7.26
N GLY A 148 -3.86 -4.37 -6.87
CA GLY A 148 -4.97 -4.19 -7.81
C GLY A 148 -5.21 -2.76 -8.26
N LEU A 149 -4.95 -1.76 -7.41
CA LEU A 149 -5.22 -0.35 -7.72
C LEU A 149 -4.28 0.19 -8.82
N PRO A 150 -2.95 -0.03 -8.76
CA PRO A 150 -2.04 0.43 -9.82
C PRO A 150 -2.30 -0.21 -11.19
N GLU A 151 -2.96 -1.37 -11.22
CA GLU A 151 -3.32 -2.04 -12.47
C GLU A 151 -4.58 -1.46 -13.13
N LYS A 152 -5.42 -0.77 -12.37
CA LYS A 152 -6.77 -0.37 -12.79
C LYS A 152 -6.97 1.13 -12.90
N ASN A 153 -6.16 1.92 -12.20
CA ASN A 153 -6.43 3.35 -12.03
C ASN A 153 -5.17 4.20 -12.24
N ASN A 154 -4.94 4.60 -13.50
CA ASN A 154 -3.81 5.45 -13.87
C ASN A 154 -3.92 6.88 -13.30
N LEU A 155 -5.16 7.40 -13.19
CA LEU A 155 -5.40 8.72 -12.60
C LEU A 155 -4.96 8.74 -11.14
N LEU A 156 -5.31 7.72 -10.37
CA LEU A 156 -4.90 7.61 -8.99
C LEU A 156 -3.38 7.54 -8.86
N MET A 157 -2.68 6.81 -9.75
CA MET A 157 -1.22 6.75 -9.75
C MET A 157 -0.60 8.11 -10.06
N GLN A 158 -1.19 8.87 -10.99
CA GLN A 158 -0.73 10.22 -11.30
C GLN A 158 -0.94 11.17 -10.11
N ILE A 159 -2.09 11.10 -9.43
CA ILE A 159 -2.34 11.89 -8.21
C ILE A 159 -1.31 11.55 -7.12
N TYR A 160 -1.01 10.27 -6.88
CA TYR A 160 0.02 9.89 -5.90
C TYR A 160 1.40 10.45 -6.23
N VAL A 161 1.81 10.43 -7.50
CA VAL A 161 3.06 11.03 -7.96
C VAL A 161 3.10 12.52 -7.66
N GLU A 162 2.03 13.23 -7.95
CA GLU A 162 1.94 14.68 -7.76
C GLU A 162 1.89 15.08 -6.30
N VAL A 163 1.18 14.29 -5.46
CA VAL A 163 1.12 14.52 -4.01
C VAL A 163 2.46 14.23 -3.33
N THR A 164 3.16 13.17 -3.75
CA THR A 164 4.41 12.76 -3.11
C THR A 164 5.66 13.44 -3.69
N GLY A 165 5.56 13.99 -4.90
CA GLY A 165 6.72 14.51 -5.64
C GLY A 165 7.74 13.43 -6.04
N CYS A 166 7.43 12.14 -5.86
CA CYS A 166 8.31 11.01 -6.13
C CYS A 166 7.86 10.24 -7.36
N PRO A 167 8.75 9.88 -8.31
CA PRO A 167 8.39 9.01 -9.43
C PRO A 167 7.81 7.69 -8.94
N ILE A 168 6.78 7.18 -9.63
CA ILE A 168 6.18 5.87 -9.34
C ILE A 168 6.39 4.93 -10.50
N ARG A 169 6.89 3.72 -10.20
CA ARG A 169 6.95 2.58 -11.11
C ARG A 169 6.00 1.48 -10.63
N VAL A 170 5.48 0.70 -11.55
CA VAL A 170 4.55 -0.39 -11.24
C VAL A 170 5.22 -1.73 -11.50
N THR A 171 5.00 -2.72 -10.62
CA THR A 171 5.51 -4.07 -10.82
C THR A 171 4.89 -4.72 -12.06
N ALA A 172 5.67 -5.50 -12.81
CA ALA A 172 5.17 -6.25 -13.96
C ALA A 172 4.34 -7.47 -13.53
N SER A 173 4.61 -8.01 -12.35
CA SER A 173 3.84 -9.14 -11.80
C SER A 173 2.53 -8.64 -11.16
N LYS A 174 1.41 -9.20 -11.60
CA LYS A 174 0.10 -8.97 -10.96
C LYS A 174 -0.03 -9.67 -9.61
N GLN A 175 0.86 -10.61 -9.30
CA GLN A 175 0.88 -11.40 -8.07
C GLN A 175 2.22 -11.23 -7.36
N THR A 176 2.59 -9.99 -7.05
CA THR A 176 3.89 -9.64 -6.48
C THR A 176 4.19 -10.36 -5.16
N PRO A 177 3.26 -10.50 -4.19
CA PRO A 177 3.51 -11.31 -3.00
C PRO A 177 3.79 -12.79 -3.30
N ALA A 178 3.04 -13.39 -4.23
CA ALA A 178 3.27 -14.79 -4.61
C ALA A 178 4.63 -14.96 -5.30
N LEU A 179 5.04 -14.02 -6.15
CA LEU A 179 6.38 -13.99 -6.74
C LEU A 179 7.45 -13.90 -5.65
N GLY A 180 7.26 -13.03 -4.66
CA GLY A 180 8.18 -12.89 -3.53
C GLY A 180 8.31 -14.19 -2.74
N SER A 181 7.21 -14.83 -2.42
CA SER A 181 7.21 -16.15 -1.76
C SER A 181 7.98 -17.20 -2.56
N ALA A 182 7.79 -17.22 -3.89
CA ALA A 182 8.53 -18.11 -4.78
C ALA A 182 10.05 -17.81 -4.81
N MET A 183 10.42 -16.50 -4.71
CA MET A 183 11.82 -16.10 -4.64
C MET A 183 12.48 -16.59 -3.34
N PHE A 184 11.83 -16.46 -2.17
CA PHE A 184 12.34 -17.04 -0.92
C PHE A 184 12.45 -18.57 -0.98
N GLY A 185 11.49 -19.24 -1.63
CA GLY A 185 11.57 -20.68 -1.89
C GLY A 185 12.78 -21.04 -2.76
N ALA A 186 13.05 -20.28 -3.81
CA ALA A 186 14.21 -20.48 -4.68
C ALA A 186 15.54 -20.23 -3.94
N VAL A 187 15.60 -19.24 -3.04
CA VAL A 187 16.77 -19.00 -2.17
C VAL A 187 16.97 -20.15 -1.18
N ALA A 188 15.90 -20.67 -0.56
CA ALA A 188 15.98 -21.81 0.34
C ALA A 188 16.47 -23.10 -0.37
N ALA A 189 16.19 -23.27 -1.65
CA ALA A 189 16.70 -24.38 -2.45
C ALA A 189 18.21 -24.24 -2.73
N GLY A 190 18.70 -23.03 -2.88
CA GLY A 190 20.10 -22.70 -3.20
C GLY A 190 20.44 -22.93 -4.68
N ALA A 191 21.53 -22.34 -5.15
CA ALA A 191 21.95 -22.41 -6.55
C ALA A 191 22.25 -23.85 -7.03
N SER A 192 22.76 -24.72 -6.14
CA SER A 192 23.07 -26.12 -6.48
C SER A 192 21.84 -26.94 -6.82
N ALA A 193 20.66 -26.56 -6.34
CA ALA A 193 19.37 -27.19 -6.64
C ALA A 193 18.54 -26.41 -7.68
N GLY A 194 19.16 -25.49 -8.42
CA GLY A 194 18.51 -24.68 -9.44
C GLY A 194 17.81 -23.41 -8.91
N GLY A 195 18.02 -23.09 -7.64
CA GLY A 195 17.56 -21.84 -7.02
C GLY A 195 18.62 -20.74 -7.08
N TYR A 196 18.69 -19.89 -6.03
CA TYR A 196 19.60 -18.75 -5.95
C TYR A 196 20.30 -18.68 -4.60
N ASP A 197 21.52 -18.11 -4.58
CA ASP A 197 22.33 -18.00 -3.36
C ASP A 197 21.87 -16.87 -2.41
N SER A 198 21.08 -15.93 -2.91
CA SER A 198 20.52 -14.85 -2.10
C SER A 198 19.26 -14.25 -2.69
N ILE A 199 18.50 -13.58 -1.84
CA ILE A 199 17.30 -12.84 -2.25
C ILE A 199 17.63 -11.71 -3.25
N TYR A 200 18.82 -11.13 -3.15
CA TYR A 200 19.31 -10.12 -4.09
C TYR A 200 19.49 -10.67 -5.50
N VAL A 201 20.03 -11.87 -5.61
CA VAL A 201 20.18 -12.55 -6.92
C VAL A 201 18.81 -12.95 -7.46
N ALA A 202 17.93 -13.49 -6.60
CA ALA A 202 16.58 -13.86 -6.98
C ALA A 202 15.80 -12.61 -7.48
N ALA A 203 15.86 -11.47 -6.79
CA ALA A 203 15.20 -10.23 -7.19
C ALA A 203 15.66 -9.78 -8.58
N ARG A 204 16.97 -9.72 -8.83
CA ARG A 204 17.50 -9.34 -10.16
C ARG A 204 17.08 -10.28 -11.30
N LYS A 205 16.86 -11.54 -11.00
CA LYS A 205 16.53 -12.58 -12.02
C LYS A 205 15.05 -12.74 -12.25
N MET A 206 14.23 -12.62 -11.20
CA MET A 206 12.80 -12.95 -11.25
C MET A 206 11.90 -11.71 -11.27
N ALA A 207 12.27 -10.63 -10.55
CA ALA A 207 11.47 -9.42 -10.48
C ALA A 207 11.64 -8.54 -11.72
N ARG A 208 10.54 -7.87 -12.08
CA ARG A 208 10.51 -6.88 -13.19
C ARG A 208 9.56 -5.75 -12.81
N LEU A 209 9.85 -4.55 -13.30
CA LEU A 209 8.93 -3.43 -13.33
C LEU A 209 8.38 -3.24 -14.74
N LYS A 210 7.25 -2.59 -14.87
CA LYS A 210 6.74 -2.13 -16.16
C LYS A 210 7.67 -1.04 -16.71
N ASP A 211 7.67 -0.85 -18.01
CA ASP A 211 8.50 0.18 -18.68
C ASP A 211 7.96 1.59 -18.38
N GLU A 212 6.66 1.72 -18.20
CA GLU A 212 6.00 2.98 -17.88
C GLU A 212 6.36 3.46 -16.47
N THR A 213 6.64 4.75 -16.36
CA THR A 213 6.90 5.46 -15.09
C THR A 213 6.03 6.69 -15.04
N TYR A 214 5.37 6.90 -13.91
CA TYR A 214 4.65 8.13 -13.62
C TYR A 214 5.61 9.16 -13.06
N PHE A 215 5.56 10.38 -13.59
CA PHE A 215 6.37 11.51 -13.13
C PHE A 215 5.50 12.65 -12.62
N PRO A 216 5.93 13.39 -11.59
CA PRO A 216 5.20 14.55 -11.10
C PRO A 216 5.17 15.67 -12.15
N ILE A 217 4.02 16.33 -12.26
CA ILE A 217 3.85 17.55 -13.05
C ILE A 217 4.06 18.71 -12.07
N PRO A 218 5.10 19.57 -12.24
CA PRO A 218 5.49 20.57 -11.25
C PRO A 218 4.36 21.54 -10.88
N GLU A 219 3.54 21.92 -11.86
CA GLU A 219 2.42 22.83 -11.65
C GLU A 219 1.34 22.22 -10.75
N HIS A 220 1.03 20.94 -10.95
CA HIS A 220 0.09 20.19 -10.13
C HIS A 220 0.66 19.93 -8.73
N GLN A 221 1.92 19.55 -8.64
CA GLN A 221 2.61 19.35 -7.36
C GLN A 221 2.55 20.60 -6.49
N ALA A 222 2.79 21.79 -7.06
CA ALA A 222 2.69 23.05 -6.32
C ALA A 222 1.29 23.32 -5.71
N VAL A 223 0.23 22.83 -6.36
CA VAL A 223 -1.13 22.88 -5.80
C VAL A 223 -1.29 21.89 -4.65
N TYR A 224 -0.82 20.66 -4.85
CA TYR A 224 -0.89 19.62 -3.80
C TYR A 224 -0.03 19.96 -2.58
N ASP A 225 1.11 20.60 -2.72
CA ASP A 225 1.93 21.10 -1.60
C ASP A 225 1.15 22.08 -0.72
N ARG A 226 0.36 22.96 -1.33
CA ARG A 226 -0.51 23.89 -0.60
C ARG A 226 -1.64 23.16 0.12
N LEU A 227 -2.30 22.21 -0.57
CA LEU A 227 -3.34 21.38 0.04
C LEU A 227 -2.78 20.54 1.19
N TYR A 228 -1.55 20.01 1.04
CA TYR A 228 -0.89 19.25 2.09
C TYR A 228 -0.58 20.10 3.33
N ALA A 229 -0.23 21.35 3.17
CA ALA A 229 -0.04 22.25 4.31
C ALA A 229 -1.35 22.43 5.11
N GLU A 230 -2.49 22.62 4.44
CA GLU A 230 -3.81 22.68 5.10
C GLU A 230 -4.19 21.32 5.74
N TYR A 231 -3.86 20.21 5.05
CA TYR A 231 -4.05 18.87 5.58
C TYR A 231 -3.32 18.67 6.91
N LEU A 232 -2.05 19.07 7.01
CA LEU A 232 -1.26 18.94 8.25
C LEU A 232 -1.90 19.73 9.41
N LEU A 233 -2.44 20.93 9.15
CA LEU A 233 -3.15 21.72 10.17
C LEU A 233 -4.38 20.96 10.68
N LEU A 234 -5.21 20.42 9.79
CA LEU A 234 -6.40 19.65 10.17
C LEU A 234 -6.02 18.35 10.88
N HIS A 235 -5.01 17.64 10.39
CA HIS A 235 -4.48 16.44 10.99
C HIS A 235 -4.02 16.67 12.44
N ASP A 236 -3.21 17.69 12.68
CA ASP A 236 -2.70 18.00 14.02
C ASP A 236 -3.84 18.51 14.93
N TYR A 237 -4.77 19.28 14.38
CA TYR A 237 -5.93 19.77 15.13
C TYR A 237 -6.81 18.60 15.64
N PHE A 238 -7.12 17.62 14.79
CA PHE A 238 -7.99 16.50 15.16
C PHE A 238 -7.25 15.30 15.75
N GLY A 239 -5.99 15.06 15.40
CA GLY A 239 -5.26 13.83 15.68
C GLY A 239 -4.17 13.95 16.73
N ARG A 240 -3.45 15.08 16.83
CA ARG A 240 -2.24 15.21 17.66
C ARG A 240 -2.40 16.07 18.92
N GLY A 241 -3.63 16.33 19.36
CA GLY A 241 -3.85 16.89 20.69
C GLY A 241 -4.05 18.42 20.74
N ALA A 242 -4.23 19.12 19.63
CA ALA A 242 -4.73 20.50 19.66
C ALA A 242 -6.13 20.56 20.28
N ASN A 243 -6.92 19.46 20.12
CA ASN A 243 -8.16 19.23 20.87
C ASN A 243 -8.48 17.73 20.98
N ASP A 244 -9.37 17.36 21.92
CA ASP A 244 -9.80 15.98 22.17
C ASP A 244 -11.15 15.62 21.54
N VAL A 245 -11.61 16.35 20.52
CA VAL A 245 -12.94 16.14 19.93
C VAL A 245 -13.16 14.70 19.47
N MET A 246 -12.20 14.11 18.78
CA MET A 246 -12.31 12.73 18.28
C MET A 246 -12.37 11.70 19.43
N LYS A 247 -11.63 11.93 20.53
CA LYS A 247 -11.71 11.10 21.73
C LYS A 247 -13.06 11.23 22.42
N ARG A 248 -13.59 12.48 22.49
CA ARG A 248 -14.93 12.72 23.06
C ARG A 248 -16.03 12.06 22.23
N LEU A 249 -15.97 12.15 20.90
CA LEU A 249 -16.93 11.49 20.00
C LEU A 249 -16.89 9.96 20.14
N LYS A 250 -15.67 9.38 20.22
CA LYS A 250 -15.51 7.94 20.49
C LYS A 250 -16.15 7.52 21.81
N ARG A 251 -15.97 8.31 22.87
CA ARG A 251 -16.57 8.04 24.18
C ARG A 251 -18.09 8.10 24.11
N ILE A 252 -18.68 9.17 23.56
CA ILE A 252 -20.12 9.34 23.36
C ILE A 252 -20.71 8.13 22.61
N ARG A 253 -20.05 7.72 21.51
CA ARG A 253 -20.47 6.52 20.76
C ARG A 253 -20.45 5.26 21.63
N GLY A 254 -19.41 5.08 22.45
CA GLY A 254 -19.30 3.94 23.37
C GLY A 254 -20.42 3.91 24.40
N GLU A 255 -20.68 5.06 25.01
CA GLU A 255 -21.75 5.22 26.01
C GLU A 255 -23.13 4.87 25.44
N VAL A 256 -23.45 5.40 24.24
CA VAL A 256 -24.72 5.11 23.56
C VAL A 256 -24.83 3.63 23.18
N ARG A 257 -23.77 3.01 22.66
CA ARG A 257 -23.78 1.59 22.33
C ARG A 257 -24.02 0.70 23.56
N SER A 258 -23.32 0.97 24.66
CA SER A 258 -23.50 0.22 25.90
C SER A 258 -24.93 0.36 26.47
N GLN A 259 -25.55 1.53 26.32
CA GLN A 259 -26.97 1.74 26.72
C GLN A 259 -27.90 0.91 25.83
N ILE A 260 -27.68 0.86 24.55
CA ILE A 260 -28.46 0.05 23.60
C ILE A 260 -28.35 -1.43 23.95
N GLU A 261 -27.12 -1.93 24.12
CA GLU A 261 -26.87 -3.33 24.49
C GLU A 261 -27.54 -3.71 25.81
N ALA A 262 -27.52 -2.81 26.81
CA ALA A 262 -28.20 -3.02 28.11
C ALA A 262 -29.72 -3.04 28.00
N VAL A 263 -30.34 -2.43 27.01
CA VAL A 263 -31.79 -2.46 26.79
C VAL A 263 -32.24 -3.76 26.10
N TYR A 264 -31.37 -4.40 25.34
CA TYR A 264 -31.68 -5.62 24.60
C TYR A 264 -31.11 -6.90 25.23
N ALA A 265 -30.40 -6.80 26.38
CA ALA A 265 -29.95 -7.91 27.21
C ALA A 265 -30.97 -8.26 28.31
#